data_a050546732d7270181a703f1ff633d08
#
_entry.id   a050546732d7270181a703f1ff633d08
#
_cell.length_a   1.000
_cell.length_b   1.000
_cell.length_c   1.000
_cell.angle_alpha   90.00
_cell.angle_beta   90.00
_cell.angle_gamma   90.00
#
_symmetry.space_group_name_H-M   'P 1'
#
loop_
_entity.id
_entity.type
_entity.pdbx_description
1 polymer ?
#
loop_
_entity_poly.entity_id
_entity_poly.type
_entity_poly.pdbx_seq_one_letter_code
_entity_poly.pdbx_strand_id
1 'polypeptide(L)'
;NAKEFDEETGLYYYGARYYDSRLSLWISTDPAENDYPFISSYSYTFNNPVNAIDPNGKKTIFVNGHWSRFAQRRIKIPFIGKSISWNLGPKEGGRNYWNKGFTEAALSFFNESGKRNSLYVDGSSLIGFDQSGEDRFKLGQKYAKNNFENIVSDLEDHESIHFVTHSEGSAFGAGMADYLISKGISVDIIIHLSADEGDEFSTPLEPLTIQYSYDHDFITKNHFIKGTDIQIIKERFKSGFESIMYSHDKNIFYELKQDLNKIDINNIPKNKIIKLK
;
A
#
# COMPACT_ATOMS: atom_id res chain seq x y z
N ASN A 1 -6.49 20.11 -4.44
CA ASN A 1 -7.23 19.42 -3.37
C ASN A 1 -8.66 19.94 -3.46
N ALA A 2 -9.61 19.18 -3.99
CA ALA A 2 -11.00 19.59 -4.21
C ALA A 2 -11.76 19.73 -2.86
N LYS A 3 -11.37 20.70 -2.04
CA LYS A 3 -12.02 21.01 -0.77
C LYS A 3 -13.07 22.08 -0.97
N GLU A 4 -14.10 22.06 -0.14
CA GLU A 4 -15.18 23.04 -0.16
C GLU A 4 -14.62 24.44 0.06
N PHE A 5 -14.93 25.35 -0.86
CA PHE A 5 -14.55 26.76 -0.78
C PHE A 5 -15.73 27.56 -0.22
N ASP A 6 -15.52 28.18 0.91
CA ASP A 6 -16.48 29.11 1.49
C ASP A 6 -16.28 30.49 0.86
N GLU A 7 -17.23 30.90 0.02
CA GLU A 7 -17.18 32.18 -0.70
C GLU A 7 -17.32 33.39 0.23
N GLU A 8 -17.96 33.25 1.39
CA GLU A 8 -18.17 34.37 2.34
C GLU A 8 -16.88 34.68 3.09
N THR A 9 -16.12 33.66 3.49
CA THR A 9 -14.88 33.83 4.26
C THR A 9 -13.63 33.81 3.38
N GLY A 10 -13.71 33.22 2.19
CA GLY A 10 -12.57 32.97 1.31
C GLY A 10 -11.64 31.86 1.79
N LEU A 11 -12.13 30.98 2.65
CA LEU A 11 -11.38 29.87 3.24
C LEU A 11 -11.78 28.54 2.62
N TYR A 12 -10.89 27.57 2.67
CA TYR A 12 -11.19 26.19 2.33
C TYR A 12 -11.48 25.37 3.58
N TYR A 13 -12.62 24.67 3.60
CA TYR A 13 -12.95 23.77 4.70
C TYR A 13 -12.37 22.38 4.47
N TYR A 14 -11.60 21.88 5.43
CA TYR A 14 -10.93 20.58 5.40
C TYR A 14 -11.48 19.58 6.43
N GLY A 15 -12.68 19.82 6.95
CA GLY A 15 -13.31 18.99 7.99
C GLY A 15 -12.90 19.43 9.39
N ALA A 16 -11.66 19.23 9.78
CA ALA A 16 -11.17 19.58 11.11
C ALA A 16 -10.74 21.05 11.24
N ARG A 17 -10.35 21.69 10.12
CA ARG A 17 -9.78 23.06 10.11
C ARG A 17 -10.17 23.83 8.86
N TYR A 18 -10.09 25.16 8.94
CA TYR A 18 -10.16 26.07 7.79
C TYR A 18 -8.76 26.47 7.35
N TYR A 19 -8.52 26.41 6.04
CA TYR A 19 -7.26 26.78 5.40
C TYR A 19 -7.38 28.10 4.65
N ASP A 20 -6.51 29.05 4.94
CA ASP A 20 -6.37 30.28 4.16
C ASP A 20 -5.28 30.11 3.10
N SER A 21 -5.67 29.99 1.84
CA SER A 21 -4.73 29.82 0.74
C SER A 21 -3.88 31.04 0.45
N ARG A 22 -4.30 32.22 0.92
CA ARG A 22 -3.56 33.48 0.75
C ARG A 22 -2.39 33.56 1.73
N LEU A 23 -2.59 32.99 2.92
CA LEU A 23 -1.57 32.91 3.98
C LEU A 23 -0.77 31.62 3.93
N SER A 24 -1.28 30.61 3.22
CA SER A 24 -0.74 29.24 3.21
C SER A 24 -0.68 28.60 4.61
N LEU A 25 -1.67 28.93 5.45
CA LEU A 25 -1.74 28.51 6.85
C LEU A 25 -3.15 28.03 7.22
N TRP A 26 -3.20 27.16 8.23
CA TRP A 26 -4.42 26.85 8.95
C TRP A 26 -4.83 28.03 9.84
N ILE A 27 -6.14 28.26 9.98
CA ILE A 27 -6.66 29.34 10.85
C ILE A 27 -6.74 28.91 12.32
N SER A 28 -6.66 27.59 12.60
CA SER A 28 -6.65 27.04 13.96
C SER A 28 -5.49 26.09 14.16
N THR A 29 -5.13 25.83 15.41
CA THR A 29 -4.11 24.86 15.79
C THR A 29 -4.50 23.44 15.35
N ASP A 30 -3.49 22.61 15.11
CA ASP A 30 -3.69 21.21 14.75
C ASP A 30 -4.24 20.44 15.96
N PRO A 31 -5.37 19.75 15.85
CA PRO A 31 -5.81 18.85 16.91
C PRO A 31 -4.79 17.76 17.27
N ALA A 32 -3.87 17.44 16.35
CA ALA A 32 -2.77 16.49 16.55
C ALA A 32 -1.43 17.16 16.89
N GLU A 33 -1.41 18.44 17.32
CA GLU A 33 -0.17 19.20 17.59
C GLU A 33 0.78 18.52 18.59
N ASN A 34 0.22 17.77 19.54
CA ASN A 34 1.00 17.04 20.53
C ASN A 34 1.79 15.86 19.93
N ASP A 35 1.39 15.37 18.77
CA ASP A 35 2.05 14.25 18.08
C ASP A 35 3.23 14.75 17.24
N TYR A 36 3.31 16.07 16.98
CA TYR A 36 4.32 16.72 16.14
C TYR A 36 4.89 18.00 16.76
N PRO A 37 5.51 17.94 17.96
CA PRO A 37 5.91 19.14 18.74
C PRO A 37 7.02 19.97 18.08
N PHE A 38 7.62 19.51 17.00
CA PHE A 38 8.68 20.20 16.25
C PHE A 38 8.18 20.89 14.97
N ILE A 39 6.87 20.89 14.74
CA ILE A 39 6.24 21.51 13.57
C ILE A 39 5.22 22.54 14.07
N SER A 40 5.13 23.66 13.37
CA SER A 40 4.09 24.65 13.68
C SER A 40 2.71 24.03 13.47
N SER A 41 1.85 24.11 14.49
CA SER A 41 0.46 23.64 14.44
C SER A 41 -0.41 24.38 13.41
N TYR A 42 0.10 25.45 12.81
CA TYR A 42 -0.54 26.21 11.74
C TYR A 42 0.00 25.89 10.34
N SER A 43 1.06 25.06 10.22
CA SER A 43 1.66 24.77 8.92
C SER A 43 0.76 23.83 8.09
N TYR A 44 0.50 24.22 6.83
CA TYR A 44 -0.14 23.36 5.86
C TYR A 44 0.90 22.47 5.18
N THR A 45 0.66 21.15 5.17
CA THR A 45 1.52 20.15 4.52
C THR A 45 3.02 20.32 4.81
N PHE A 46 3.39 20.58 6.07
CA PHE A 46 4.79 20.84 6.49
C PHE A 46 5.48 21.96 5.70
N ASN A 47 4.73 22.96 5.24
CA ASN A 47 5.19 24.04 4.34
C ASN A 47 5.70 23.52 2.97
N ASN A 48 5.25 22.37 2.53
CA ASN A 48 5.60 21.77 1.23
C ASN A 48 4.36 21.34 0.41
N PRO A 49 3.45 22.29 0.07
CA PRO A 49 2.18 21.97 -0.60
C PRO A 49 2.32 21.54 -2.07
N VAL A 50 3.53 21.61 -2.62
CA VAL A 50 3.83 21.13 -3.97
C VAL A 50 4.04 19.62 -3.99
N ASN A 51 4.65 19.07 -2.92
CA ASN A 51 5.00 17.65 -2.84
C ASN A 51 4.22 16.90 -1.76
N ALA A 52 3.38 17.60 -0.99
CA ALA A 52 2.57 17.03 0.07
C ALA A 52 1.13 17.52 -0.04
N ILE A 53 0.21 16.60 0.15
CA ILE A 53 -1.23 16.87 0.27
C ILE A 53 -1.56 16.62 1.74
N ASP A 54 -2.45 17.43 2.34
CA ASP A 54 -2.99 17.10 3.65
C ASP A 54 -4.00 15.95 3.47
N PRO A 55 -3.69 14.74 3.95
CA PRO A 55 -4.44 13.53 3.61
C PRO A 55 -5.55 13.23 4.61
N ASN A 56 -6.15 14.24 5.25
CA ASN A 56 -7.22 14.00 6.22
C ASN A 56 -8.28 13.08 5.63
N GLY A 57 -8.33 11.86 6.13
CA GLY A 57 -9.39 10.92 5.91
C GLY A 57 -9.13 9.80 4.91
N LYS A 58 -7.91 9.34 4.72
CA LYS A 58 -7.61 8.20 3.84
C LYS A 58 -7.68 6.88 4.60
N LYS A 59 -8.17 5.84 3.92
CA LYS A 59 -8.26 4.48 4.46
C LYS A 59 -7.28 3.57 3.75
N THR A 60 -6.38 2.92 4.48
CA THR A 60 -5.49 1.91 3.89
C THR A 60 -6.09 0.52 3.99
N ILE A 61 -6.12 -0.18 2.86
CA ILE A 61 -6.49 -1.58 2.75
C ILE A 61 -5.24 -2.41 2.49
N PHE A 62 -4.93 -3.30 3.41
CA PHE A 62 -3.84 -4.27 3.30
C PHE A 62 -4.37 -5.60 2.78
N VAL A 63 -3.85 -6.09 1.65
CA VAL A 63 -4.27 -7.35 1.05
C VAL A 63 -3.08 -8.32 1.00
N ASN A 64 -3.13 -9.35 1.84
CA ASN A 64 -2.06 -10.35 1.90
C ASN A 64 -2.19 -11.44 0.83
N GLY A 65 -1.04 -12.02 0.47
CA GLY A 65 -0.97 -13.23 -0.33
C GLY A 65 -0.98 -14.50 0.52
N HIS A 66 -0.34 -15.55 0.00
CA HIS A 66 -0.34 -16.87 0.61
C HIS A 66 0.25 -16.89 2.03
N TRP A 67 -0.38 -17.66 2.89
CA TRP A 67 0.09 -17.95 4.23
C TRP A 67 -0.12 -19.42 4.58
N SER A 68 0.64 -19.95 5.53
CA SER A 68 0.49 -21.33 5.96
C SER A 68 0.79 -21.52 7.44
N ARG A 69 -0.12 -22.18 8.14
CA ARG A 69 0.09 -22.60 9.54
C ARG A 69 1.33 -23.48 9.71
N PHE A 70 1.80 -24.11 8.65
CA PHE A 70 2.96 -24.98 8.64
C PHE A 70 4.26 -24.29 8.22
N ALA A 71 4.24 -22.97 8.00
CA ALA A 71 5.38 -22.20 7.51
C ALA A 71 6.60 -22.20 8.43
N GLN A 72 6.49 -22.65 9.67
CA GLN A 72 7.62 -22.89 10.56
C GLN A 72 7.86 -24.37 10.74
N ARG A 73 8.67 -25.00 9.91
CA ARG A 73 9.18 -26.37 10.14
C ARG A 73 10.58 -26.31 10.70
N ARG A 74 10.79 -26.95 11.86
CA ARG A 74 12.12 -27.32 12.31
C ARG A 74 12.52 -28.60 11.60
N ILE A 75 13.43 -28.51 10.67
CA ILE A 75 14.02 -29.70 10.04
C ILE A 75 15.32 -30.03 10.79
N LYS A 76 15.38 -31.17 11.41
CA LYS A 76 16.65 -31.72 11.90
C LYS A 76 17.39 -32.27 10.68
N ILE A 77 18.56 -31.72 10.40
CA ILE A 77 19.43 -32.31 9.38
C ILE A 77 20.11 -33.53 9.99
N PRO A 78 19.86 -34.74 9.47
CA PRO A 78 20.59 -35.93 9.89
C PRO A 78 22.10 -35.68 9.65
N PHE A 79 22.94 -36.07 10.56
CA PHE A 79 24.41 -35.96 10.56
C PHE A 79 25.08 -34.66 11.03
N ILE A 80 24.36 -33.53 11.18
CA ILE A 80 25.01 -32.29 11.63
C ILE A 80 24.59 -31.87 13.04
N GLY A 81 23.63 -32.54 13.65
CA GLY A 81 23.13 -32.23 15.01
C GLY A 81 22.48 -30.84 15.17
N LYS A 82 22.44 -30.03 14.13
CA LYS A 82 21.84 -28.69 14.13
C LYS A 82 20.41 -28.72 13.60
N SER A 83 19.51 -28.13 14.36
CA SER A 83 18.14 -27.83 13.86
C SER A 83 18.17 -26.52 13.11
N ILE A 84 17.85 -26.53 11.84
CA ILE A 84 17.59 -25.29 11.08
C ILE A 84 16.10 -25.03 11.18
N SER A 85 15.71 -23.90 11.75
CA SER A 85 14.33 -23.42 11.69
C SER A 85 14.16 -22.63 10.40
N TRP A 86 13.34 -23.14 9.51
CA TRP A 86 12.95 -22.44 8.27
C TRP A 86 11.67 -21.66 8.57
N ASN A 87 11.74 -20.36 8.40
CA ASN A 87 10.56 -19.52 8.39
C ASN A 87 10.13 -19.36 6.92
N LEU A 88 9.11 -20.11 6.51
CA LEU A 88 8.63 -20.17 5.13
C LEU A 88 7.53 -19.14 4.86
N GLY A 89 7.41 -18.12 5.70
CA GLY A 89 6.41 -17.06 5.52
C GLY A 89 5.47 -16.89 6.72
N PRO A 90 4.45 -16.05 6.59
CA PRO A 90 3.46 -15.78 7.63
C PRO A 90 2.65 -17.04 7.99
N LYS A 91 2.24 -17.13 9.26
CA LYS A 91 1.44 -18.24 9.78
C LYS A 91 -0.06 -18.02 9.66
N GLU A 92 -0.46 -16.81 9.49
CA GLU A 92 -1.85 -16.36 9.50
C GLU A 92 -2.06 -15.28 8.44
N GLY A 93 -3.25 -15.23 7.85
CA GLY A 93 -3.68 -14.19 6.95
C GLY A 93 -4.27 -12.97 7.67
N GLY A 94 -4.77 -12.02 6.91
CA GLY A 94 -5.35 -10.80 7.42
C GLY A 94 -4.36 -9.97 8.24
N ARG A 95 -4.80 -9.39 9.36
CA ARG A 95 -3.97 -8.51 10.18
C ARG A 95 -2.66 -9.15 10.67
N ASN A 96 -2.69 -10.44 10.99
CA ASN A 96 -1.55 -11.15 11.55
C ASN A 96 -0.49 -11.52 10.50
N TYR A 97 -0.83 -11.36 9.22
CA TYR A 97 0.14 -11.47 8.12
C TYR A 97 1.19 -10.37 8.18
N TRP A 98 0.75 -9.16 8.46
CA TRP A 98 1.56 -7.96 8.49
C TRP A 98 2.14 -7.73 9.88
N ASN A 99 3.44 -7.52 9.98
CA ASN A 99 4.01 -7.15 11.27
C ASN A 99 3.67 -5.69 11.62
N LYS A 100 3.60 -5.40 12.93
CA LYS A 100 3.20 -4.07 13.42
C LYS A 100 4.10 -2.96 12.87
N GLY A 101 5.41 -3.16 12.83
CA GLY A 101 6.35 -2.15 12.34
C GLY A 101 6.20 -1.87 10.84
N PHE A 102 5.79 -2.88 10.05
CA PHE A 102 5.48 -2.70 8.64
C PHE A 102 4.23 -1.83 8.45
N THR A 103 3.14 -2.16 9.14
CA THR A 103 1.89 -1.40 9.01
C THR A 103 2.04 0.04 9.49
N GLU A 104 2.76 0.27 10.58
CA GLU A 104 3.07 1.63 11.05
C GLU A 104 3.91 2.41 10.02
N ALA A 105 4.89 1.77 9.39
CA ALA A 105 5.70 2.40 8.35
C ALA A 105 4.87 2.71 7.09
N ALA A 106 3.95 1.83 6.70
CA ALA A 106 3.05 2.04 5.58
C ALA A 106 2.10 3.22 5.84
N LEU A 107 1.46 3.25 6.99
CA LEU A 107 0.57 4.35 7.38
C LEU A 107 1.33 5.68 7.46
N SER A 108 2.54 5.67 8.02
CA SER A 108 3.41 6.85 8.01
C SER A 108 3.83 7.28 6.59
N PHE A 109 4.05 6.32 5.69
CA PHE A 109 4.36 6.61 4.29
C PHE A 109 3.21 7.36 3.61
N PHE A 110 1.96 6.96 3.87
CA PHE A 110 0.76 7.63 3.38
C PHE A 110 0.37 8.85 4.20
N ASN A 111 1.14 9.18 5.23
CA ASN A 111 0.84 10.25 6.17
C ASN A 111 -0.52 10.06 6.87
N GLU A 112 -0.89 8.81 7.12
CA GLU A 112 -2.08 8.46 7.88
C GLU A 112 -1.76 8.40 9.37
N SER A 113 -2.40 9.23 10.17
CA SER A 113 -2.31 9.15 11.63
C SER A 113 -3.17 8.00 12.14
N GLY A 114 -2.54 7.03 12.84
CA GLY A 114 -3.03 5.72 13.21
C GLY A 114 -4.35 5.58 14.00
N LYS A 115 -5.32 6.44 13.84
CA LYS A 115 -6.62 6.37 14.51
C LYS A 115 -7.75 5.76 13.67
N ARG A 116 -7.56 5.60 12.36
CA ARG A 116 -8.56 4.92 11.52
C ARG A 116 -8.26 3.43 11.40
N ASN A 117 -9.32 2.67 11.35
CA ASN A 117 -9.24 1.21 11.22
C ASN A 117 -8.82 0.85 9.79
N SER A 118 -7.53 0.62 9.58
CA SER A 118 -7.07 -0.03 8.36
C SER A 118 -7.80 -1.36 8.18
N LEU A 119 -8.22 -1.65 6.96
CA LEU A 119 -8.84 -2.93 6.62
C LEU A 119 -7.75 -3.94 6.24
N TYR A 120 -7.82 -5.13 6.82
CA TYR A 120 -6.90 -6.23 6.52
C TYR A 120 -7.68 -7.35 5.85
N VAL A 121 -7.36 -7.61 4.59
CA VAL A 121 -8.06 -8.59 3.76
C VAL A 121 -7.13 -9.76 3.46
N ASP A 122 -7.63 -10.97 3.62
CA ASP A 122 -6.93 -12.18 3.21
C ASP A 122 -7.21 -12.44 1.73
N GLY A 123 -6.23 -12.16 0.88
CA GLY A 123 -6.28 -12.39 -0.57
C GLY A 123 -5.76 -13.78 -0.97
N SER A 124 -5.40 -14.62 0.01
CA SER A 124 -4.95 -15.99 -0.27
C SER A 124 -6.12 -16.87 -0.73
N SER A 125 -5.84 -17.87 -1.56
CA SER A 125 -6.84 -18.88 -1.90
C SER A 125 -7.02 -19.88 -0.73
N LEU A 126 -8.26 -20.04 -0.27
CA LEU A 126 -8.63 -20.98 0.80
C LEU A 126 -8.42 -22.46 0.44
N ILE A 127 -8.24 -22.77 -0.82
CA ILE A 127 -8.16 -24.14 -1.32
C ILE A 127 -6.86 -24.25 -2.11
N GLY A 128 -5.81 -24.77 -1.55
CA GLY A 128 -4.47 -25.08 -2.05
C GLY A 128 -4.24 -25.39 -3.56
N PHE A 129 -5.07 -24.87 -4.43
CA PHE A 129 -4.91 -24.86 -5.87
C PHE A 129 -4.39 -23.48 -6.29
N ASP A 130 -3.37 -23.50 -7.06
CA ASP A 130 -2.81 -22.34 -7.73
C ASP A 130 -3.90 -21.74 -8.66
N GLN A 131 -4.39 -20.54 -8.31
CA GLN A 131 -5.38 -19.82 -9.08
C GLN A 131 -4.66 -18.77 -9.90
N SER A 132 -5.04 -18.60 -11.16
CA SER A 132 -4.46 -17.57 -12.02
C SER A 132 -4.67 -16.15 -11.48
N GLY A 133 -3.79 -15.23 -11.85
CA GLY A 133 -3.93 -13.81 -11.50
C GLY A 133 -5.28 -13.24 -11.94
N GLU A 134 -5.80 -13.67 -13.11
CA GLU A 134 -7.13 -13.25 -13.58
C GLU A 134 -8.28 -13.74 -12.68
N ASP A 135 -8.23 -14.98 -12.20
CA ASP A 135 -9.26 -15.51 -11.30
C ASP A 135 -9.21 -14.84 -9.94
N ARG A 136 -8.00 -14.55 -9.41
CA ARG A 136 -7.82 -13.78 -8.16
C ARG A 136 -8.36 -12.36 -8.30
N PHE A 137 -8.15 -11.73 -9.44
CA PHE A 137 -8.72 -10.40 -9.74
C PHE A 137 -10.25 -10.43 -9.65
N LYS A 138 -10.90 -11.40 -10.30
CA LYS A 138 -12.37 -11.57 -10.24
C LYS A 138 -12.86 -11.86 -8.82
N LEU A 139 -12.09 -12.60 -8.03
CA LEU A 139 -12.41 -12.82 -6.61
C LEU A 139 -12.33 -11.54 -5.80
N GLY A 140 -11.35 -10.69 -6.08
CA GLY A 140 -11.22 -9.36 -5.46
C GLY A 140 -12.41 -8.46 -5.76
N GLN A 141 -12.86 -8.40 -7.02
CA GLN A 141 -14.08 -7.68 -7.42
C GLN A 141 -15.30 -8.21 -6.67
N LYS A 142 -15.47 -9.54 -6.60
CA LYS A 142 -16.58 -10.18 -5.88
C LYS A 142 -16.54 -9.89 -4.38
N TYR A 143 -15.37 -9.91 -3.79
CA TYR A 143 -15.18 -9.58 -2.38
C TYR A 143 -15.59 -8.13 -2.09
N ALA A 144 -15.08 -7.18 -2.89
CA ALA A 144 -15.42 -5.77 -2.74
C ALA A 144 -16.92 -5.52 -2.92
N LYS A 145 -17.56 -6.19 -3.89
CA LYS A 145 -18.99 -6.13 -4.09
C LYS A 145 -19.79 -6.61 -2.87
N ASN A 146 -19.41 -7.75 -2.30
CA ASN A 146 -20.15 -8.36 -1.19
C ASN A 146 -19.92 -7.64 0.13
N ASN A 147 -18.85 -6.89 0.27
CA ASN A 147 -18.47 -6.18 1.48
C ASN A 147 -18.48 -4.65 1.30
N PHE A 148 -19.12 -4.14 0.25
CA PHE A 148 -19.05 -2.74 -0.15
C PHE A 148 -19.38 -1.80 1.02
N GLU A 149 -20.53 -1.96 1.63
CA GLU A 149 -20.98 -1.13 2.75
C GLU A 149 -19.97 -1.12 3.92
N ASN A 150 -19.39 -2.28 4.24
CA ASN A 150 -18.41 -2.38 5.30
C ASN A 150 -17.07 -1.71 4.93
N ILE A 151 -16.69 -1.74 3.65
CA ILE A 151 -15.46 -1.10 3.16
C ILE A 151 -15.59 0.42 3.23
N VAL A 152 -16.76 0.96 2.86
CA VAL A 152 -16.98 2.41 2.74
C VAL A 152 -17.65 3.05 3.96
N SER A 153 -18.08 2.28 4.95
CA SER A 153 -18.91 2.74 6.08
C SER A 153 -18.30 3.89 6.90
N ASP A 154 -16.99 4.03 6.88
CA ASP A 154 -16.22 5.05 7.60
C ASP A 154 -15.52 6.03 6.67
N LEU A 155 -15.82 6.00 5.36
CA LEU A 155 -15.34 6.96 4.38
C LEU A 155 -16.30 8.14 4.25
N GLU A 156 -15.76 9.33 4.25
CA GLU A 156 -16.48 10.54 3.89
C GLU A 156 -16.44 10.78 2.36
N ASP A 157 -17.35 11.59 1.83
CA ASP A 157 -17.52 11.79 0.37
C ASP A 157 -16.26 12.26 -0.39
N HIS A 158 -15.31 12.86 0.35
CA HIS A 158 -14.07 13.39 -0.23
C HIS A 158 -12.83 12.53 0.08
N GLU A 159 -13.02 11.39 0.72
CA GLU A 159 -11.92 10.53 1.12
C GLU A 159 -11.59 9.49 0.06
N SER A 160 -10.34 9.05 0.07
CA SER A 160 -9.83 8.06 -0.87
C SER A 160 -9.23 6.86 -0.15
N ILE A 161 -9.06 5.80 -0.90
CA ILE A 161 -8.48 4.55 -0.41
C ILE A 161 -7.06 4.39 -0.95
N HIS A 162 -6.17 3.91 -0.08
CA HIS A 162 -4.86 3.38 -0.47
C HIS A 162 -4.86 1.86 -0.37
N PHE A 163 -4.20 1.19 -1.31
CA PHE A 163 -3.98 -0.24 -1.26
C PHE A 163 -2.51 -0.56 -1.06
N VAL A 164 -2.25 -1.49 -0.15
CA VAL A 164 -0.97 -2.17 0.01
C VAL A 164 -1.21 -3.65 -0.17
N THR A 165 -0.64 -4.23 -1.19
CA THR A 165 -0.87 -5.62 -1.55
C THR A 165 0.46 -6.38 -1.56
N HIS A 166 0.42 -7.69 -1.36
CA HIS A 166 1.62 -8.51 -1.41
C HIS A 166 1.36 -9.85 -2.11
N SER A 167 2.33 -10.27 -2.94
CA SER A 167 2.33 -11.59 -3.58
C SER A 167 1.01 -11.83 -4.33
N GLU A 168 0.37 -12.98 -4.18
CA GLU A 168 -0.95 -13.33 -4.75
C GLU A 168 -2.05 -12.31 -4.42
N GLY A 169 -1.96 -11.64 -3.26
CA GLY A 169 -2.89 -10.59 -2.88
C GLY A 169 -2.88 -9.36 -3.80
N SER A 170 -1.89 -9.26 -4.70
CA SER A 170 -1.79 -8.14 -5.64
C SER A 170 -2.90 -8.17 -6.68
N ALA A 171 -3.15 -9.32 -7.30
CA ALA A 171 -4.25 -9.48 -8.24
C ALA A 171 -5.62 -9.30 -7.56
N PHE A 172 -5.78 -9.86 -6.36
CA PHE A 172 -6.99 -9.71 -5.56
C PHE A 172 -7.25 -8.24 -5.20
N GLY A 173 -6.24 -7.53 -4.70
CA GLY A 173 -6.34 -6.12 -4.34
C GLY A 173 -6.62 -5.21 -5.54
N ALA A 174 -6.01 -5.50 -6.71
CA ALA A 174 -6.31 -4.79 -7.95
C ALA A 174 -7.79 -4.96 -8.35
N GLY A 175 -8.33 -6.18 -8.22
CA GLY A 175 -9.76 -6.44 -8.46
C GLY A 175 -10.68 -5.73 -7.48
N MET A 176 -10.30 -5.63 -6.20
CA MET A 176 -11.06 -4.83 -5.23
C MET A 176 -11.08 -3.35 -5.63
N ALA A 177 -9.91 -2.79 -5.95
CA ALA A 177 -9.78 -1.39 -6.36
C ALA A 177 -10.62 -1.08 -7.61
N ASP A 178 -10.56 -1.96 -8.63
CA ASP A 178 -11.35 -1.83 -9.86
C ASP A 178 -12.86 -1.75 -9.57
N TYR A 179 -13.37 -2.64 -8.73
CA TYR A 179 -14.78 -2.60 -8.34
C TYR A 179 -15.13 -1.31 -7.59
N LEU A 180 -14.33 -0.87 -6.63
CA LEU A 180 -14.58 0.34 -5.85
C LEU A 180 -14.59 1.58 -6.74
N ILE A 181 -13.63 1.71 -7.64
CA ILE A 181 -13.58 2.79 -8.65
C ILE A 181 -14.83 2.77 -9.53
N SER A 182 -15.29 1.60 -9.96
CA SER A 182 -16.52 1.45 -10.75
C SER A 182 -17.79 1.93 -10.01
N LYS A 183 -17.69 2.09 -8.68
CA LYS A 183 -18.74 2.62 -7.79
C LYS A 183 -18.53 4.09 -7.41
N GLY A 184 -17.55 4.74 -8.00
CA GLY A 184 -17.24 6.15 -7.73
C GLY A 184 -16.42 6.39 -6.47
N ILE A 185 -15.86 5.33 -5.86
CA ILE A 185 -14.96 5.48 -4.72
C ILE A 185 -13.57 5.83 -5.22
N SER A 186 -13.00 6.92 -4.70
CA SER A 186 -11.66 7.33 -5.06
C SER A 186 -10.61 6.37 -4.50
N VAL A 187 -9.71 5.92 -5.36
CA VAL A 187 -8.50 5.16 -4.99
C VAL A 187 -7.31 5.97 -5.48
N ASP A 188 -6.46 6.44 -4.56
CA ASP A 188 -5.35 7.33 -4.94
C ASP A 188 -4.09 6.55 -5.30
N ILE A 189 -3.74 5.54 -4.48
CA ILE A 189 -2.47 4.82 -4.63
C ILE A 189 -2.70 3.33 -4.45
N ILE A 190 -2.07 2.54 -5.32
CA ILE A 190 -1.93 1.10 -5.17
C ILE A 190 -0.45 0.76 -5.14
N ILE A 191 0.01 0.11 -4.07
CA ILE A 191 1.37 -0.42 -3.97
C ILE A 191 1.31 -1.94 -4.01
N HIS A 192 1.87 -2.51 -5.07
CA HIS A 192 2.05 -3.95 -5.23
C HIS A 192 3.47 -4.33 -4.80
N LEU A 193 3.57 -5.10 -3.72
CA LEU A 193 4.84 -5.59 -3.19
C LEU A 193 5.05 -7.03 -3.62
N SER A 194 6.15 -7.31 -4.30
CA SER A 194 6.51 -8.66 -4.76
C SER A 194 5.29 -9.41 -5.33
N ALA A 195 4.61 -8.77 -6.28
CA ALA A 195 3.39 -9.32 -6.89
C ALA A 195 3.68 -10.63 -7.60
N ASP A 196 2.90 -11.66 -7.29
CA ASP A 196 2.89 -12.93 -8.02
C ASP A 196 2.01 -12.81 -9.26
N GLU A 197 2.34 -13.54 -10.32
CA GLU A 197 1.57 -13.59 -11.57
C GLU A 197 1.26 -12.20 -12.18
N GLY A 198 2.23 -11.27 -12.09
CA GLY A 198 2.04 -9.89 -12.53
C GLY A 198 1.68 -9.70 -13.99
N ASP A 199 1.95 -10.69 -14.85
CA ASP A 199 1.58 -10.71 -16.26
C ASP A 199 0.17 -11.25 -16.54
N GLU A 200 -0.52 -11.80 -15.52
CA GLU A 200 -1.83 -12.42 -15.67
C GLU A 200 -3.01 -11.51 -15.28
N PHE A 201 -2.73 -10.31 -14.76
CA PHE A 201 -3.78 -9.35 -14.43
C PHE A 201 -3.37 -7.92 -14.77
N SER A 202 -4.32 -7.01 -14.64
CA SER A 202 -4.09 -5.57 -14.83
C SER A 202 -4.53 -4.82 -13.60
N THR A 203 -3.84 -3.71 -13.29
CA THR A 203 -4.27 -2.76 -12.27
C THR A 203 -5.14 -1.67 -12.90
N PRO A 204 -6.09 -1.04 -12.15
CA PRO A 204 -6.82 0.14 -12.62
C PRO A 204 -5.86 1.27 -13.05
N LEU A 205 -6.30 2.13 -13.96
CA LEU A 205 -5.47 3.19 -14.54
C LEU A 205 -5.57 4.52 -13.80
N GLU A 206 -6.62 4.72 -13.01
CA GLU A 206 -6.88 5.99 -12.32
C GLU A 206 -5.93 6.24 -11.15
N PRO A 207 -5.65 5.26 -10.24
CA PRO A 207 -4.73 5.47 -9.14
C PRO A 207 -3.28 5.47 -9.61
N LEU A 208 -2.42 6.18 -8.86
CA LEU A 208 -0.98 5.98 -8.99
C LEU A 208 -0.63 4.56 -8.56
N THR A 209 -0.17 3.74 -9.49
CA THR A 209 0.21 2.35 -9.18
C THR A 209 1.72 2.16 -9.21
N ILE A 210 2.25 1.67 -8.10
CA ILE A 210 3.67 1.36 -7.91
C ILE A 210 3.81 -0.14 -7.69
N GLN A 211 4.60 -0.78 -8.53
CA GLN A 211 5.04 -2.16 -8.32
C GLN A 211 6.46 -2.14 -7.78
N TYR A 212 6.67 -2.68 -6.59
CA TYR A 212 7.97 -2.74 -5.94
C TYR A 212 8.35 -4.18 -5.67
N SER A 213 9.51 -4.59 -6.16
CA SER A 213 10.05 -5.93 -5.96
C SER A 213 11.56 -5.90 -5.75
N TYR A 214 12.08 -7.00 -5.22
CA TYR A 214 13.52 -7.20 -5.15
C TYR A 214 14.00 -8.06 -6.31
N ASP A 215 15.24 -7.84 -6.71
CA ASP A 215 15.93 -8.70 -7.65
C ASP A 215 16.02 -10.14 -7.12
N HIS A 216 16.20 -11.09 -8.01
CA HIS A 216 16.26 -12.52 -7.68
C HIS A 216 14.99 -13.11 -7.01
N ASP A 217 13.87 -12.37 -6.98
CA ASP A 217 12.62 -12.93 -6.51
C ASP A 217 12.05 -13.90 -7.56
N PHE A 218 12.19 -15.19 -7.29
CA PHE A 218 11.77 -16.24 -8.21
C PHE A 218 10.24 -16.47 -8.26
N ILE A 219 9.49 -15.92 -7.29
CA ILE A 219 8.02 -15.97 -7.28
C ILE A 219 7.49 -14.92 -8.26
N THR A 220 7.93 -13.69 -8.09
CA THR A 220 7.41 -12.58 -8.91
C THR A 220 7.98 -12.60 -10.33
N LYS A 221 9.14 -13.23 -10.52
CA LYS A 221 9.91 -13.20 -11.80
C LYS A 221 10.04 -11.79 -12.38
N ASN A 222 9.72 -10.77 -11.58
CA ASN A 222 9.67 -9.35 -11.95
C ASN A 222 8.75 -9.06 -13.16
N HIS A 223 7.68 -9.84 -13.32
CA HIS A 223 6.68 -9.59 -14.34
C HIS A 223 6.02 -8.23 -14.12
N PHE A 224 5.85 -7.47 -15.20
CA PHE A 224 5.25 -6.16 -15.16
C PHE A 224 3.72 -6.28 -15.16
N ILE A 225 3.08 -5.70 -14.14
CA ILE A 225 1.62 -5.64 -14.08
C ILE A 225 1.14 -4.56 -15.06
N LYS A 226 0.30 -4.96 -16.01
CA LYS A 226 -0.26 -4.01 -16.98
C LYS A 226 -1.08 -2.92 -16.27
N GLY A 227 -0.81 -1.67 -16.60
CA GLY A 227 -1.45 -0.51 -15.97
C GLY A 227 -0.64 0.13 -14.85
N THR A 228 0.44 -0.51 -14.40
CA THR A 228 1.36 0.08 -13.41
C THR A 228 2.07 1.31 -13.99
N ASP A 229 2.12 2.40 -13.23
CA ASP A 229 2.85 3.60 -13.62
C ASP A 229 4.36 3.41 -13.45
N ILE A 230 4.77 2.81 -12.33
CA ILE A 230 6.18 2.65 -11.99
C ILE A 230 6.46 1.23 -11.47
N GLN A 231 7.38 0.51 -12.12
CA GLN A 231 7.95 -0.71 -11.56
C GLN A 231 9.36 -0.42 -11.04
N ILE A 232 9.58 -0.66 -9.75
CA ILE A 232 10.88 -0.54 -9.11
C ILE A 232 11.40 -1.94 -8.77
N ILE A 233 12.60 -2.26 -9.27
CA ILE A 233 13.31 -3.49 -8.93
C ILE A 233 14.54 -3.11 -8.13
N LYS A 234 14.60 -3.48 -6.86
CA LYS A 234 15.71 -3.21 -5.97
C LYS A 234 16.74 -4.31 -6.03
N GLU A 235 17.93 -3.99 -6.50
CA GLU A 235 19.08 -4.90 -6.49
C GLU A 235 19.69 -4.94 -5.09
N ARG A 236 19.34 -5.93 -4.30
CA ARG A 236 19.80 -6.04 -2.90
C ARG A 236 20.24 -7.46 -2.51
N PHE A 237 19.60 -8.46 -3.05
CA PHE A 237 19.75 -9.83 -2.58
C PHE A 237 20.48 -10.72 -3.60
N LYS A 238 21.22 -11.69 -3.08
CA LYS A 238 21.92 -12.68 -3.90
C LYS A 238 21.09 -13.92 -4.21
N SER A 239 19.93 -14.06 -3.54
CA SER A 239 19.03 -15.19 -3.74
C SER A 239 17.57 -14.77 -3.61
N GLY A 240 16.69 -15.41 -4.38
CA GLY A 240 15.26 -15.15 -4.33
C GLY A 240 14.62 -15.48 -2.98
N PHE A 241 15.20 -16.39 -2.23
CA PHE A 241 14.74 -16.73 -0.88
C PHE A 241 14.94 -15.55 0.10
N GLU A 242 16.09 -14.87 0.02
CA GLU A 242 16.32 -13.66 0.82
C GLU A 242 15.32 -12.56 0.43
N SER A 243 15.06 -12.35 -0.86
CA SER A 243 14.17 -11.30 -1.32
C SER A 243 12.74 -11.50 -0.77
N ILE A 244 12.21 -12.73 -0.80
CA ILE A 244 10.88 -13.04 -0.27
C ILE A 244 10.82 -12.80 1.25
N MET A 245 11.86 -13.18 1.99
CA MET A 245 11.90 -12.99 3.44
C MET A 245 11.87 -11.53 3.85
N TYR A 246 12.41 -10.65 3.01
CA TYR A 246 12.48 -9.21 3.28
C TYR A 246 11.32 -8.40 2.70
N SER A 247 10.49 -8.96 1.85
CA SER A 247 9.35 -8.26 1.26
C SER A 247 8.33 -7.75 2.29
N HIS A 248 8.36 -8.29 3.52
CA HIS A 248 7.55 -7.84 4.66
C HIS A 248 8.33 -7.07 5.72
N ASP A 249 9.59 -6.72 5.47
CA ASP A 249 10.37 -5.91 6.41
C ASP A 249 9.77 -4.50 6.45
N LYS A 250 9.63 -3.96 7.67
CA LYS A 250 9.19 -2.58 7.90
C LYS A 250 10.02 -1.55 7.13
N ASN A 251 11.26 -1.87 6.80
CA ASN A 251 12.15 -0.99 6.08
C ASN A 251 11.76 -0.82 4.61
N ILE A 252 10.93 -1.69 4.04
CA ILE A 252 10.52 -1.61 2.63
C ILE A 252 9.86 -0.26 2.32
N PHE A 253 9.03 0.28 3.20
CA PHE A 253 8.41 1.60 3.00
C PHE A 253 9.41 2.75 3.14
N TYR A 254 10.38 2.61 4.02
CA TYR A 254 11.45 3.60 4.15
C TYR A 254 12.34 3.61 2.89
N GLU A 255 12.68 2.43 2.38
CA GLU A 255 13.43 2.28 1.13
C GLU A 255 12.63 2.81 -0.06
N LEU A 256 11.35 2.43 -0.17
CA LEU A 256 10.45 2.92 -1.22
C LEU A 256 10.39 4.46 -1.22
N LYS A 257 10.20 5.09 -0.06
CA LYS A 257 10.18 6.56 0.06
C LYS A 257 11.49 7.18 -0.40
N GLN A 258 12.65 6.62 -0.01
CA GLN A 258 13.94 7.10 -0.46
C GLN A 258 14.16 6.92 -1.97
N ASP A 259 13.71 5.80 -2.51
CA ASP A 259 13.85 5.49 -3.92
C ASP A 259 12.94 6.37 -4.77
N LEU A 260 11.72 6.65 -4.33
CA LEU A 260 10.81 7.59 -4.98
C LEU A 260 11.35 9.03 -4.98
N ASN A 261 12.03 9.45 -3.92
CA ASN A 261 12.67 10.78 -3.87
C ASN A 261 13.81 10.95 -4.89
N LYS A 262 14.38 9.86 -5.39
CA LYS A 262 15.42 9.86 -6.43
C LYS A 262 14.83 9.88 -7.84
N ILE A 263 13.54 9.71 -7.95
CA ILE A 263 12.83 9.53 -9.22
C ILE A 263 11.89 10.72 -9.39
N ASP A 264 12.00 11.44 -10.50
CA ASP A 264 11.01 12.46 -10.85
C ASP A 264 9.72 11.80 -11.34
N ILE A 265 8.82 11.50 -10.39
CA ILE A 265 7.57 10.79 -10.65
C ILE A 265 6.72 11.50 -11.71
N ASN A 266 6.80 12.84 -11.79
CA ASN A 266 5.99 13.64 -12.71
C ASN A 266 6.44 13.50 -14.17
N ASN A 267 7.67 13.06 -14.40
CA ASN A 267 8.28 12.94 -15.73
C ASN A 267 8.54 11.48 -16.13
N ILE A 268 8.04 10.50 -15.39
CA ILE A 268 8.22 9.09 -15.75
C ILE A 268 7.12 8.69 -16.75
N PRO A 269 7.49 8.17 -17.93
CA PRO A 269 6.53 7.53 -18.82
C PRO A 269 5.88 6.34 -18.10
N LYS A 270 4.55 6.20 -18.26
CA LYS A 270 3.85 5.00 -17.76
C LYS A 270 4.51 3.71 -18.27
N ASN A 271 4.43 2.67 -17.49
CA ASN A 271 5.02 1.35 -17.77
C ASN A 271 6.58 1.34 -17.75
N LYS A 272 7.21 2.20 -16.97
CA LYS A 272 8.66 2.22 -16.88
C LYS A 272 9.18 1.27 -15.79
N ILE A 273 10.18 0.48 -16.16
CA ILE A 273 10.96 -0.35 -15.23
C ILE A 273 12.18 0.44 -14.76
N ILE A 274 12.35 0.58 -13.46
CA ILE A 274 13.49 1.26 -12.84
C ILE A 274 14.24 0.23 -12.00
N LYS A 275 15.53 0.05 -12.32
CA LYS A 275 16.41 -0.79 -11.50
C LYS A 275 17.24 0.11 -10.60
N LEU A 276 17.17 -0.13 -9.30
CA LEU A 276 17.90 0.62 -8.29
C LEU A 276 18.89 -0.31 -7.58
N LYS A 277 20.10 0.19 -7.39
CA LYS A 277 21.15 -0.49 -6.64
C LYS A 277 21.05 -0.20 -5.15
#